data_5f13f1be602f3031804bf8e9f710bb47
#
_entry.id   5f13f1be602f3031804bf8e9f710bb47
#
_cell.length_a   1.000
_cell.length_b   1.000
_cell.length_c   1.000
_cell.angle_alpha   90.00
_cell.angle_beta   90.00
_cell.angle_gamma   90.00
#
_symmetry.space_group_name_H-M   'P 1'
#
loop_
_entity.id
_entity.type
_entity.pdbx_description
1 polymer ?
#
loop_
_entity_poly.entity_id
_entity_poly.type
_entity_poly.pdbx_seq_one_letter_code
_entity_poly.pdbx_strand_id
1 'polypeptide(L)'
;MATKLEISELDFDGIKSNLKTFLSQQNEFTDYDFEGSGMSVLLDTLAYNTHYLAYNANMLANEMYLDSADLRSSVVSLAKQVGYTPTSCTSSTATINVKYVDVIVAAKD
;
A
#
# COMPACT_ATOMS: atom_id res chain seq x y z
N MET A 1 1.37 -2.17 19.19
CA MET A 1 1.99 -1.93 17.88
C MET A 1 1.63 -3.10 16.98
N ALA A 2 0.85 -2.86 15.94
CA ALA A 2 0.59 -3.89 14.95
C ALA A 2 1.91 -4.26 14.25
N THR A 3 2.28 -5.53 14.31
CA THR A 3 3.44 -6.05 13.60
C THR A 3 3.05 -6.14 12.13
N LYS A 4 3.61 -5.25 11.31
CA LYS A 4 3.49 -5.38 9.84
C LYS A 4 4.10 -6.72 9.43
N LEU A 5 3.38 -7.45 8.60
CA LEU A 5 3.90 -8.68 8.01
C LEU A 5 5.02 -8.28 7.04
N GLU A 6 6.26 -8.47 7.45
CA GLU A 6 7.41 -8.26 6.58
C GLU A 6 7.82 -9.60 5.98
N ILE A 7 7.66 -9.75 4.68
CA ILE A 7 8.19 -10.88 3.94
C ILE A 7 9.60 -10.50 3.49
N SER A 8 10.56 -10.62 4.41
CA SER A 8 11.95 -10.21 4.20
C SER A 8 12.75 -11.12 3.26
N GLU A 9 12.26 -12.32 2.96
CA GLU A 9 12.96 -13.29 2.11
C GLU A 9 12.67 -13.13 0.60
N LEU A 10 11.93 -12.10 0.22
CA LEU A 10 11.54 -11.84 -1.16
C LEU A 10 12.29 -10.64 -1.75
N ASP A 11 13.52 -10.41 -1.28
CA ASP A 11 14.42 -9.46 -1.91
C ASP A 11 14.88 -9.98 -3.28
N PHE A 12 15.09 -9.06 -4.22
CA PHE A 12 15.45 -9.37 -5.60
C PHE A 12 16.69 -10.27 -5.70
N ASP A 13 17.73 -9.93 -4.95
CA ASP A 13 19.00 -10.70 -4.96
C ASP A 13 18.82 -12.08 -4.34
N GLY A 14 18.01 -12.19 -3.30
CA GLY A 14 17.66 -13.47 -2.68
C GLY A 14 16.88 -14.37 -3.63
N ILE A 15 15.88 -13.84 -4.33
CA ILE A 15 15.09 -14.58 -5.32
C ILE A 15 15.99 -15.05 -6.48
N LYS A 16 16.85 -14.19 -6.99
CA LYS A 16 17.79 -14.53 -8.08
C LYS A 16 18.74 -15.64 -7.66
N SER A 17 19.31 -15.56 -6.45
CA SER A 17 20.19 -16.60 -5.89
C SER A 17 19.49 -17.94 -5.74
N ASN A 18 18.26 -17.93 -5.24
CA ASN A 18 17.44 -19.14 -5.09
C ASN A 18 17.13 -19.79 -6.44
N LEU A 19 16.78 -18.97 -7.46
CA LEU A 19 16.53 -19.45 -8.82
C LEU A 19 17.80 -20.07 -9.43
N LYS A 20 18.97 -19.44 -9.28
CA LYS A 20 20.25 -20.00 -9.74
C LYS A 20 20.56 -21.32 -9.04
N THR A 21 20.39 -21.38 -7.72
CA THR A 21 20.63 -22.59 -6.94
C THR A 21 19.71 -23.73 -7.38
N PHE A 22 18.44 -23.43 -7.58
CA PHE A 22 17.46 -24.40 -8.05
C PHE A 22 17.84 -24.94 -9.44
N LEU A 23 18.19 -24.07 -10.39
CA LEU A 23 18.55 -24.47 -11.75
C LEU A 23 19.87 -25.26 -11.78
N SER A 24 20.85 -24.89 -10.97
CA SER A 24 22.14 -25.62 -10.91
C SER A 24 22.01 -27.03 -10.32
N GLN A 25 20.93 -27.31 -9.57
CA GLN A 25 20.63 -28.66 -9.06
C GLN A 25 19.95 -29.55 -10.11
N GLN A 26 19.51 -28.99 -11.24
CA GLN A 26 18.95 -29.79 -12.34
C GLN A 26 20.04 -30.38 -13.20
N ASN A 27 19.89 -31.64 -13.60
CA ASN A 27 20.87 -32.37 -14.38
C ASN A 27 21.18 -31.76 -15.75
N GLU A 28 20.25 -31.00 -16.31
CA GLU A 28 20.36 -30.35 -17.62
C GLU A 28 21.24 -29.10 -17.59
N PHE A 29 21.51 -28.53 -16.40
CA PHE A 29 22.24 -27.27 -16.25
C PHE A 29 23.49 -27.39 -15.37
N THR A 30 24.02 -28.57 -15.18
CA THR A 30 25.13 -28.86 -14.26
C THR A 30 26.42 -28.10 -14.57
N ASP A 31 26.63 -27.66 -15.81
CA ASP A 31 27.85 -26.96 -16.25
C ASP A 31 27.54 -25.66 -16.99
N TYR A 32 26.38 -25.04 -16.65
CA TYR A 32 25.92 -23.87 -17.34
C TYR A 32 26.35 -22.58 -16.62
N ASP A 33 26.97 -21.65 -17.37
CA ASP A 33 27.32 -20.32 -16.86
C ASP A 33 26.07 -19.41 -16.86
N PHE A 34 25.47 -19.23 -15.68
CA PHE A 34 24.32 -18.37 -15.51
C PHE A 34 24.65 -16.87 -15.51
N GLU A 35 25.93 -16.50 -15.34
CA GLU A 35 26.33 -15.08 -15.29
C GLU A 35 26.62 -14.52 -16.69
N GLY A 36 27.26 -15.31 -17.56
CA GLY A 36 27.71 -14.88 -18.87
C GLY A 36 26.74 -15.10 -20.03
N SER A 37 25.58 -15.68 -19.77
CA SER A 37 24.64 -16.07 -20.81
C SER A 37 23.37 -15.22 -20.85
N GLY A 38 22.61 -15.30 -21.94
CA GLY A 38 21.28 -14.71 -22.04
C GLY A 38 20.28 -15.21 -20.99
N MET A 39 20.57 -16.35 -20.36
CA MET A 39 19.83 -16.90 -19.24
C MET A 39 19.87 -15.97 -18.01
N SER A 40 20.95 -15.23 -17.80
CA SER A 40 21.06 -14.24 -16.73
C SER A 40 19.96 -13.17 -16.85
N VAL A 41 19.72 -12.67 -18.05
CA VAL A 41 18.65 -11.67 -18.30
C VAL A 41 17.26 -12.26 -18.04
N LEU A 42 17.06 -13.52 -18.41
CA LEU A 42 15.80 -14.22 -18.15
C LEU A 42 15.58 -14.41 -16.65
N LEU A 43 16.61 -14.79 -15.90
CA LEU A 43 16.57 -14.91 -14.44
C LEU A 43 16.29 -13.58 -13.77
N ASP A 44 16.89 -12.49 -14.24
CA ASP A 44 16.62 -11.14 -13.75
C ASP A 44 15.17 -10.75 -13.99
N THR A 45 14.62 -11.06 -15.15
CA THR A 45 13.21 -10.79 -15.45
C THR A 45 12.26 -11.58 -14.56
N LEU A 46 12.55 -12.86 -14.32
CA LEU A 46 11.76 -13.72 -13.43
C LEU A 46 11.87 -13.25 -11.98
N ALA A 47 13.06 -12.92 -11.52
CA ALA A 47 13.29 -12.41 -10.18
C ALA A 47 12.56 -11.07 -9.95
N TYR A 48 12.60 -10.17 -10.93
CA TYR A 48 11.89 -8.90 -10.90
C TYR A 48 10.37 -9.11 -10.82
N ASN A 49 9.83 -9.98 -11.65
CA ASN A 49 8.41 -10.30 -11.64
C ASN A 49 7.95 -10.91 -10.29
N THR A 50 8.75 -11.83 -9.76
CA THR A 50 8.47 -12.45 -8.45
C THR A 50 8.55 -11.43 -7.32
N HIS A 51 9.56 -10.55 -7.33
CA HIS A 51 9.69 -9.48 -6.36
C HIS A 51 8.46 -8.53 -6.38
N TYR A 52 8.01 -8.17 -7.58
CA TYR A 52 6.83 -7.32 -7.76
C TYR A 52 5.54 -7.99 -7.25
N LEU A 53 5.38 -9.28 -7.54
CA LEU A 53 4.25 -10.08 -7.02
C LEU A 53 4.28 -10.17 -5.49
N ALA A 54 5.47 -10.38 -4.92
CA ALA A 54 5.66 -10.43 -3.48
C ALA A 54 5.31 -9.10 -2.79
N TYR A 55 5.74 -8.00 -3.39
CA TYR A 55 5.39 -6.66 -2.90
C TYR A 55 3.87 -6.44 -2.90
N ASN A 56 3.19 -6.77 -4.00
CA ASN A 56 1.74 -6.67 -4.09
C ASN A 56 1.02 -7.59 -3.10
N ALA A 57 1.51 -8.81 -2.92
CA ALA A 57 0.96 -9.75 -1.95
C ALA A 57 1.11 -9.24 -0.50
N ASN A 58 2.26 -8.68 -0.17
CA ASN A 58 2.52 -8.09 1.15
C ASN A 58 1.63 -6.87 1.40
N MET A 59 1.49 -5.99 0.40
CA MET A 59 0.59 -4.85 0.48
C MET A 59 -0.86 -5.30 0.69
N LEU A 60 -1.33 -6.30 -0.07
CA LEU A 60 -2.67 -6.85 0.09
C LEU A 60 -2.88 -7.45 1.48
N ALA A 61 -1.91 -8.22 1.97
CA ALA A 61 -1.98 -8.82 3.31
C ALA A 61 -2.07 -7.75 4.42
N ASN A 62 -1.32 -6.65 4.30
CA ASN A 62 -1.40 -5.54 5.25
C ASN A 62 -2.75 -4.83 5.20
N GLU A 63 -3.35 -4.69 4.01
CA GLU A 63 -4.67 -4.06 3.84
C GLU A 63 -5.84 -4.93 4.33
N MET A 64 -5.62 -6.21 4.59
CA MET A 64 -6.66 -7.12 5.12
C MET A 64 -7.00 -6.89 6.59
N TYR A 65 -6.11 -6.26 7.35
CA TYR A 65 -6.28 -6.04 8.78
C TYR A 65 -6.46 -4.56 9.10
N LEU A 66 -7.38 -4.25 9.99
CA LEU A 66 -7.70 -2.86 10.37
C LEU A 66 -6.49 -2.13 10.98
N ASP A 67 -5.65 -2.85 11.73
CA ASP A 67 -4.48 -2.29 12.41
C ASP A 67 -3.33 -1.94 11.47
N SER A 68 -3.24 -2.62 10.33
CA SER A 68 -2.14 -2.47 9.37
C SER A 68 -2.55 -1.82 8.04
N ALA A 69 -3.86 -1.59 7.83
CA ALA A 69 -4.37 -0.97 6.63
C ALA A 69 -3.98 0.53 6.57
N ASP A 70 -3.35 0.92 5.49
CA ASP A 70 -2.92 2.30 5.24
C ASP A 70 -3.92 3.07 4.34
N LEU A 71 -4.61 2.36 3.44
CA LEU A 71 -5.58 2.96 2.54
C LEU A 71 -6.89 3.28 3.25
N ARG A 72 -7.32 4.55 3.18
CA ARG A 72 -8.59 5.01 3.78
C ARG A 72 -9.79 4.18 3.34
N SER A 73 -9.85 3.74 2.09
CA SER A 73 -10.91 2.89 1.56
C SER A 73 -10.96 1.53 2.24
N SER A 74 -9.81 0.91 2.48
CA SER A 74 -9.68 -0.36 3.17
C SER A 74 -10.08 -0.22 4.64
N VAL A 75 -9.57 0.80 5.33
CA VAL A 75 -9.92 1.10 6.73
C VAL A 75 -11.42 1.31 6.90
N VAL A 76 -12.05 2.11 6.02
CA VAL A 76 -13.50 2.36 6.06
C VAL A 76 -14.30 1.08 5.80
N SER A 77 -13.86 0.25 4.85
CA SER A 77 -14.52 -1.03 4.54
C SER A 77 -14.46 -1.99 5.71
N LEU A 78 -13.28 -2.15 6.31
CA LEU A 78 -13.07 -3.01 7.47
C LEU A 78 -13.83 -2.50 8.71
N ALA A 79 -13.84 -1.19 8.93
CA ALA A 79 -14.61 -0.57 10.03
C ALA A 79 -16.11 -0.84 9.90
N LYS A 80 -16.66 -0.77 8.69
CA LYS A 80 -18.07 -1.13 8.43
C LYS A 80 -18.39 -2.58 8.74
N GLN A 81 -17.46 -3.50 8.48
CA GLN A 81 -17.64 -4.93 8.79
C GLN A 81 -17.79 -5.18 10.29
N VAL A 82 -17.11 -4.39 11.14
CA VAL A 82 -17.25 -4.46 12.60
C VAL A 82 -18.38 -3.57 13.14
N GLY A 83 -19.22 -3.00 12.27
CA GLY A 83 -20.39 -2.21 12.65
C GLY A 83 -20.11 -0.72 12.88
N TYR A 84 -18.90 -0.24 12.62
CA TYR A 84 -18.56 1.16 12.76
C TYR A 84 -18.62 1.88 11.41
N THR A 85 -19.45 2.92 11.32
CA THR A 85 -19.52 3.77 10.11
C THR A 85 -18.74 5.06 10.36
N PRO A 86 -17.52 5.19 9.80
CA PRO A 86 -16.73 6.40 10.00
C PRO A 86 -17.38 7.57 9.26
N THR A 87 -17.52 8.68 9.98
CA THR A 87 -18.00 9.95 9.42
C THR A 87 -16.82 10.81 9.00
N SER A 88 -16.97 11.53 7.89
CA SER A 88 -15.97 12.51 7.48
C SER A 88 -16.06 13.74 8.42
N CYS A 89 -14.92 14.39 8.63
CA CYS A 89 -14.90 15.68 9.31
C CYS A 89 -15.77 16.68 8.53
N THR A 90 -16.81 17.17 9.16
CA THR A 90 -17.61 18.28 8.63
C THR A 90 -17.20 19.56 9.36
N SER A 91 -17.03 20.64 8.60
CA SER A 91 -16.84 21.95 9.21
C SER A 91 -18.06 22.33 10.03
N SER A 92 -17.84 23.00 11.15
CA SER A 92 -18.94 23.57 11.94
C SER A 92 -19.67 24.62 11.10
N THR A 93 -21.01 24.51 11.04
CA THR A 93 -21.85 25.49 10.38
C THR A 93 -22.60 26.27 11.45
N ALA A 94 -22.56 27.58 11.34
CA ALA A 94 -23.35 28.47 12.20
C ALA A 94 -24.36 29.26 11.35
N THR A 95 -25.63 29.25 11.74
CA THR A 95 -26.64 30.10 11.12
C THR A 95 -26.75 31.38 11.93
N ILE A 96 -26.36 32.50 11.34
CA ILE A 96 -26.45 33.82 11.98
C ILE A 96 -27.67 34.54 11.43
N ASN A 97 -28.60 34.86 12.31
CA ASN A 97 -29.70 35.78 11.97
C ASN A 97 -29.22 37.22 12.19
N VAL A 98 -28.92 37.90 11.11
CA VAL A 98 -28.58 39.32 11.12
C VAL A 98 -29.91 40.11 11.12
N LYS A 99 -30.30 40.67 12.28
CA LYS A 99 -31.39 41.65 12.31
C LYS A 99 -30.83 42.99 11.83
N TYR A 100 -31.43 43.51 10.80
CA TYR A 100 -31.12 44.84 10.33
C TYR A 100 -31.56 45.86 11.41
N VAL A 101 -30.64 46.60 11.96
CA VAL A 101 -30.91 47.71 12.84
C VAL A 101 -30.82 48.97 11.99
N ASP A 102 -31.94 49.57 11.70
CA ASP A 102 -31.95 50.90 11.06
C ASP A 102 -31.27 51.90 11.99
N VAL A 103 -30.05 52.26 11.65
CA VAL A 103 -29.43 53.42 12.28
C VAL A 103 -30.06 54.66 11.66
N ILE A 104 -31.04 55.23 12.37
CA ILE A 104 -31.51 56.55 12.02
C ILE A 104 -30.36 57.52 12.29
N VAL A 105 -29.67 57.90 11.26
CA VAL A 105 -28.76 59.04 11.34
C VAL A 105 -29.65 60.27 11.43
N ALA A 106 -29.83 60.78 12.65
CA ALA A 106 -30.44 62.07 12.84
C ALA A 106 -29.53 63.11 12.10
N ALA A 107 -30.00 63.62 10.98
CA ALA A 107 -29.37 64.73 10.34
C ALA A 107 -29.40 65.89 11.35
N LYS A 108 -28.22 66.29 11.74
CA LYS A 108 -28.02 67.49 12.52
C LYS A 108 -28.10 68.67 11.55
N ASP A 109 -29.15 69.43 11.64
CA ASP A 109 -29.23 70.76 11.02
C ASP A 109 -28.17 71.69 11.57
#